data_d95200d0a3308f71e55704824cc269eb
#
_entry.id   d95200d0a3308f71e55704824cc269eb
#
_cell.length_a   1.000
_cell.length_b   1.000
_cell.length_c   1.000
_cell.angle_alpha   90.00
_cell.angle_beta   90.00
_cell.angle_gamma   90.00
#
_symmetry.space_group_name_H-M   'P 1'
#
loop_
_entity.id
_entity.type
_entity.pdbx_description
1 polymer ?
#
loop_
_entity_poly.entity_id
_entity_poly.type
_entity_poly.pdbx_seq_one_letter_code
_entity_poly.pdbx_strand_id
1 'polypeptide(L)'
;MIIAVQGSNKFDDYSIFLSAMGTAMFRMDPEDKQIFLYTAGPRRVNEMALEFANVSERSLRSRGIRIQVRKVPQSWIRDYLYELDYFAYFAVEREVLPTIVNSAKSKDVTVEVYRYRNAS
;
A
#
# COMPACT_ATOMS: atom_id res chain seq x y z
N MET A 1 -2.83 -5.43 -11.22
CA MET A 1 -3.39 -4.83 -9.98
C MET A 1 -2.57 -3.61 -9.59
N ILE A 2 -3.23 -2.52 -9.29
CA ILE A 2 -2.57 -1.28 -8.90
C ILE A 2 -2.86 -1.02 -7.42
N ILE A 3 -1.79 -1.04 -6.62
CA ILE A 3 -1.84 -0.84 -5.17
C ILE A 3 -1.08 0.44 -4.85
N ALA A 4 -1.66 1.31 -4.02
CA ALA A 4 -0.95 2.46 -3.48
C ALA A 4 -0.86 2.35 -1.96
N VAL A 5 0.26 2.77 -1.41
CA VAL A 5 0.48 2.79 0.04
C VAL A 5 1.02 4.15 0.46
N GLN A 6 0.61 4.58 1.63
CA GLN A 6 1.07 5.81 2.26
C GLN A 6 0.90 5.65 3.76
N GLY A 7 1.69 6.34 4.54
CA GLY A 7 1.60 6.21 5.99
C GLY A 7 2.05 7.44 6.75
N SER A 8 1.90 7.36 8.05
CA SER A 8 2.40 8.35 9.00
C SER A 8 3.92 8.26 9.13
N ASN A 9 4.56 9.39 9.43
CA ASN A 9 5.99 9.43 9.73
C ASN A 9 6.37 8.57 10.95
N LYS A 10 5.39 8.26 11.80
CA LYS A 10 5.61 7.48 13.02
C LYS A 10 5.33 5.99 12.84
N PHE A 11 4.83 5.59 11.68
CA PHE A 11 4.52 4.18 11.43
C PHE A 11 5.81 3.39 11.23
N ASP A 12 5.95 2.30 12.00
CA ASP A 12 7.13 1.44 11.93
C ASP A 12 6.77 0.00 12.34
N ASP A 13 5.86 -0.62 11.60
CA ASP A 13 5.49 -2.02 11.85
C ASP A 13 5.37 -2.78 10.53
N TYR A 14 6.42 -3.51 10.20
CA TYR A 14 6.47 -4.27 8.96
C TYR A 14 5.44 -5.41 8.94
N SER A 15 5.11 -5.99 10.11
CA SER A 15 4.10 -7.05 10.18
C SER A 15 2.73 -6.56 9.73
N ILE A 16 2.36 -5.34 10.13
CA ILE A 16 1.12 -4.72 9.68
C ILE A 16 1.17 -4.45 8.18
N PHE A 17 2.31 -3.97 7.68
CA PHE A 17 2.49 -3.75 6.25
C PHE A 17 2.31 -5.04 5.46
N LEU A 18 2.91 -6.14 5.93
CA LEU A 18 2.77 -7.45 5.28
C LEU A 18 1.31 -7.92 5.27
N SER A 19 0.60 -7.73 6.38
CA SER A 19 -0.82 -8.10 6.46
C SER A 19 -1.64 -7.32 5.44
N ALA A 20 -1.35 -6.03 5.28
CA ALA A 20 -2.02 -5.20 4.30
C ALA A 20 -1.77 -5.70 2.87
N MET A 21 -0.53 -6.03 2.56
CA MET A 21 -0.19 -6.54 1.24
C MET A 21 -0.85 -7.90 0.97
N GLY A 22 -0.91 -8.76 1.97
CA GLY A 22 -1.61 -10.04 1.86
C GLY A 22 -3.09 -9.85 1.57
N THR A 23 -3.73 -8.92 2.27
CA THR A 23 -5.14 -8.58 2.05
C THR A 23 -5.37 -8.05 0.64
N ALA A 24 -4.50 -7.16 0.17
CA ALA A 24 -4.59 -6.61 -1.17
C ALA A 24 -4.46 -7.71 -2.24
N MET A 25 -3.48 -8.58 -2.07
CA MET A 25 -3.22 -9.66 -3.03
C MET A 25 -4.33 -10.70 -3.06
N PHE A 26 -5.01 -10.91 -1.94
CA PHE A 26 -6.15 -11.82 -1.89
C PHE A 26 -7.30 -11.34 -2.79
N ARG A 27 -7.38 -10.05 -3.05
CA ARG A 27 -8.39 -9.44 -3.94
C ARG A 27 -7.96 -9.41 -5.40
N MET A 28 -6.74 -9.87 -5.70
CA MET A 28 -6.21 -9.87 -7.05
C MET A 28 -6.97 -10.83 -7.95
N ASP A 29 -7.29 -10.38 -9.15
CA ASP A 29 -7.89 -11.24 -10.16
C ASP A 29 -6.91 -12.37 -10.52
N PRO A 30 -7.36 -13.64 -10.55
CA PRO A 30 -6.47 -14.77 -10.89
C PRO A 30 -5.79 -14.65 -12.25
N GLU A 31 -6.35 -13.89 -13.17
CA GLU A 31 -5.78 -13.68 -14.49
C GLU A 31 -4.78 -12.53 -14.53
N ASP A 32 -4.73 -11.72 -13.48
CA ASP A 32 -3.81 -10.59 -13.39
C ASP A 32 -2.40 -11.10 -13.11
N LYS A 33 -1.46 -10.72 -13.95
CA LYS A 33 -0.06 -11.18 -13.86
C LYS A 33 0.91 -10.08 -13.51
N GLN A 34 0.39 -8.90 -13.13
CA GLN A 34 1.23 -7.75 -12.84
C GLN A 34 0.72 -7.03 -11.58
N ILE A 35 1.63 -6.72 -10.68
CA ILE A 35 1.35 -5.88 -9.52
C ILE A 35 2.19 -4.61 -9.64
N PHE A 36 1.51 -3.46 -9.65
CA PHE A 36 2.17 -2.17 -9.54
C PHE A 36 1.93 -1.64 -8.13
N LEU A 37 3.00 -1.50 -7.37
CA LEU A 37 2.96 -1.01 -5.99
C LEU A 37 3.56 0.39 -5.95
N TYR A 38 2.69 1.40 -5.78
CA TYR A 38 3.10 2.80 -5.68
C TYR A 38 3.16 3.19 -4.21
N THR A 39 4.31 3.70 -3.78
CA THR A 39 4.49 4.12 -2.39
C THR A 39 4.76 5.63 -2.32
N ALA A 40 3.91 6.32 -1.56
CA ALA A 40 3.94 7.77 -1.45
C ALA A 40 4.59 8.25 -0.14
N GLY A 41 5.36 7.39 0.51
CA GLY A 41 6.08 7.74 1.72
C GLY A 41 5.26 7.54 2.99
N PRO A 42 5.85 7.84 4.12
CA PRO A 42 7.21 8.36 4.31
C PRO A 42 8.31 7.35 4.00
N ARG A 43 9.55 7.74 4.24
CA ARG A 43 10.72 6.91 3.92
C ARG A 43 10.60 5.49 4.43
N ARG A 44 10.12 5.30 5.67
CA ARG A 44 9.99 3.97 6.26
C ARG A 44 8.99 3.10 5.51
N VAL A 45 7.87 3.68 5.09
CA VAL A 45 6.87 2.96 4.28
C VAL A 45 7.46 2.61 2.91
N ASN A 46 8.24 3.52 2.31
CA ASN A 46 8.93 3.23 1.06
C ASN A 46 9.89 2.04 1.20
N GLU A 47 10.64 1.99 2.31
CA GLU A 47 11.55 0.87 2.60
C GLU A 47 10.78 -0.44 2.75
N MET A 48 9.65 -0.42 3.42
CA MET A 48 8.80 -1.60 3.60
C MET A 48 8.27 -2.11 2.26
N ALA A 49 7.88 -1.21 1.37
CA ALA A 49 7.39 -1.59 0.05
C ALA A 49 8.50 -2.27 -0.78
N LEU A 50 9.71 -1.74 -0.73
CA LEU A 50 10.84 -2.34 -1.42
C LEU A 50 11.22 -3.70 -0.82
N GLU A 51 11.22 -3.80 0.51
CA GLU A 51 11.49 -5.05 1.21
C GLU A 51 10.47 -6.11 0.83
N PHE A 52 9.19 -5.76 0.84
CA PHE A 52 8.12 -6.67 0.45
C PHE A 52 8.31 -7.19 -0.98
N ALA A 53 8.61 -6.29 -1.92
CA ALA A 53 8.83 -6.68 -3.30
C ALA A 53 10.02 -7.64 -3.43
N ASN A 54 11.12 -7.35 -2.75
CA ASN A 54 12.31 -8.19 -2.80
C ASN A 54 12.04 -9.58 -2.23
N VAL A 55 11.35 -9.65 -1.10
CA VAL A 55 11.06 -10.93 -0.43
C VAL A 55 10.06 -11.76 -1.23
N SER A 56 9.10 -11.11 -1.85
CA SER A 56 7.99 -11.77 -2.54
C SER A 56 8.28 -12.11 -4.00
N GLU A 57 9.29 -11.51 -4.61
CA GLU A 57 9.56 -11.61 -6.04
C GLU A 57 9.63 -13.03 -6.55
N ARG A 58 10.42 -13.87 -5.87
CA ARG A 58 10.64 -15.25 -6.31
C ARG A 58 9.34 -16.07 -6.27
N SER A 59 8.58 -15.95 -5.18
CA SER A 59 7.32 -16.65 -5.01
C SER A 59 6.28 -16.20 -6.04
N LEU A 60 6.21 -14.90 -6.29
CA LEU A 60 5.29 -14.36 -7.29
C LEU A 60 5.69 -14.80 -8.69
N ARG A 61 6.98 -14.76 -9.01
CA ARG A 61 7.48 -15.17 -10.31
C ARG A 61 7.16 -16.64 -10.59
N SER A 62 7.24 -17.51 -9.59
CA SER A 62 6.88 -18.92 -9.75
C SER A 62 5.41 -19.11 -10.11
N ARG A 63 4.58 -18.12 -9.82
CA ARG A 63 3.15 -18.09 -10.17
C ARG A 63 2.87 -17.26 -11.43
N GLY A 64 3.92 -16.82 -12.12
CA GLY A 64 3.79 -16.00 -13.32
C GLY A 64 3.44 -14.55 -13.05
N ILE A 65 3.61 -14.08 -11.82
CA ILE A 65 3.25 -12.72 -11.43
C ILE A 65 4.52 -11.88 -11.29
N ARG A 66 4.49 -10.67 -11.85
CA ARG A 66 5.57 -9.69 -11.70
C ARG A 66 5.13 -8.58 -10.77
N ILE A 67 6.06 -8.09 -9.94
CA ILE A 67 5.81 -6.96 -9.05
C ILE A 67 6.82 -5.85 -9.36
N GLN A 68 6.31 -4.63 -9.44
CA GLN A 68 7.11 -3.43 -9.66
C GLN A 68 6.74 -2.39 -8.62
N VAL A 69 7.75 -1.84 -7.93
CA VAL A 69 7.56 -0.79 -6.93
C VAL A 69 8.03 0.55 -7.49
N ARG A 70 7.25 1.59 -7.28
CA ARG A 70 7.62 2.96 -7.64
C ARG A 70 7.34 3.91 -6.50
N LYS A 71 8.32 4.75 -6.20
CA LYS A 71 8.16 5.85 -5.24
C LYS A 71 7.50 7.01 -5.97
N VAL A 72 6.45 7.56 -5.38
CA VAL A 72 5.70 8.68 -5.96
C VAL A 72 5.47 9.75 -4.90
N PRO A 73 5.25 11.01 -5.30
CA PRO A 73 4.85 12.04 -4.35
C PRO A 73 3.41 11.80 -3.88
N GLN A 74 3.05 12.37 -2.74
CA GLN A 74 1.70 12.22 -2.19
C GLN A 74 0.62 12.70 -3.17
N SER A 75 0.92 13.76 -3.92
CA SER A 75 0.00 14.29 -4.94
C SER A 75 -0.33 13.27 -6.02
N TRP A 76 0.56 12.31 -6.28
CA TRP A 76 0.32 11.28 -7.28
C TRP A 76 -0.92 10.44 -6.96
N ILE A 77 -1.09 10.06 -5.68
CA ILE A 77 -2.25 9.26 -5.27
C ILE A 77 -3.54 10.02 -5.55
N ARG A 78 -3.58 11.32 -5.22
CA ARG A 78 -4.74 12.15 -5.47
C ARG A 78 -5.07 12.23 -6.97
N ASP A 79 -4.04 12.38 -7.80
CA ASP A 79 -4.22 12.57 -9.24
C ASP A 79 -4.63 11.27 -9.94
N TYR A 80 -4.28 10.11 -9.39
CA TYR A 80 -4.51 8.81 -10.02
C TYR A 80 -5.46 7.92 -9.22
N LEU A 81 -6.30 8.50 -8.36
CA LEU A 81 -7.24 7.74 -7.52
C LEU A 81 -8.10 6.76 -8.31
N TYR A 82 -8.54 7.15 -9.50
CA TYR A 82 -9.42 6.31 -10.32
C TYR A 82 -8.77 5.04 -10.84
N GLU A 83 -7.45 5.00 -10.86
CA GLU A 83 -6.71 3.87 -11.39
C GLU A 83 -6.33 2.86 -10.32
N LEU A 84 -6.54 3.19 -9.03
CA LEU A 84 -6.14 2.33 -7.93
C LEU A 84 -7.16 1.22 -7.69
N ASP A 85 -6.66 0.00 -7.58
CA ASP A 85 -7.48 -1.14 -7.14
C ASP A 85 -7.54 -1.23 -5.62
N TYR A 86 -6.50 -0.73 -4.93
CA TYR A 86 -6.41 -0.82 -3.48
C TYR A 86 -5.49 0.29 -2.96
N PHE A 87 -5.93 0.95 -1.88
CA PHE A 87 -5.15 1.98 -1.21
C PHE A 87 -5.07 1.65 0.28
N ALA A 88 -3.84 1.43 0.78
CA ALA A 88 -3.59 1.17 2.20
C ALA A 88 -2.94 2.40 2.82
N TYR A 89 -3.53 2.90 3.91
CA TYR A 89 -2.94 3.97 4.70
C TYR A 89 -2.55 3.44 6.08
N PHE A 90 -1.30 3.67 6.47
CA PHE A 90 -0.73 3.21 7.74
C PHE A 90 -0.65 4.36 8.71
N ALA A 91 -1.56 4.39 9.68
CA ALA A 91 -1.65 5.44 10.68
C ALA A 91 -1.15 4.93 12.03
N VAL A 92 -0.77 5.86 12.90
CA VAL A 92 -0.57 5.53 14.32
C VAL A 92 -1.91 5.72 15.06
N GLU A 93 -2.03 5.06 16.19
CA GLU A 93 -3.23 5.14 17.02
C GLU A 93 -3.57 6.60 17.34
N ARG A 94 -4.85 6.97 17.19
CA ARG A 94 -5.40 8.30 17.47
C ARG A 94 -4.92 9.40 16.53
N GLU A 95 -4.22 9.05 15.48
CA GLU A 95 -3.81 10.03 14.47
C GLU A 95 -5.02 10.47 13.64
N VAL A 96 -5.07 11.77 13.32
CA VAL A 96 -6.05 12.29 12.37
C VAL A 96 -5.63 11.88 10.97
N LEU A 97 -6.56 11.26 10.23
CA LEU A 97 -6.26 10.78 8.88
C LEU A 97 -6.19 11.94 7.88
N PRO A 98 -5.27 11.87 6.92
CA PRO A 98 -5.19 12.91 5.90
C PRO A 98 -6.42 12.89 4.96
N THR A 99 -6.66 14.01 4.32
CA THR A 99 -7.80 14.19 3.41
C THR A 99 -7.83 13.14 2.30
N ILE A 100 -6.67 12.68 1.85
CA ILE A 100 -6.57 11.70 0.75
C ILE A 100 -7.34 10.42 1.07
N VAL A 101 -7.40 9.99 2.33
CA VAL A 101 -8.14 8.79 2.73
C VAL A 101 -9.63 8.96 2.46
N ASN A 102 -10.19 10.10 2.85
CA ASN A 102 -11.60 10.39 2.61
C ASN A 102 -11.90 10.57 1.12
N SER A 103 -10.99 11.20 0.39
CA SER A 103 -11.13 11.37 -1.06
C SER A 103 -11.17 10.02 -1.77
N ALA A 104 -10.30 9.09 -1.37
CA ALA A 104 -10.27 7.74 -1.95
C ALA A 104 -11.58 6.99 -1.67
N LYS A 105 -12.09 7.08 -0.43
CA LYS A 105 -13.36 6.44 -0.06
C LYS A 105 -14.52 6.96 -0.89
N SER A 106 -14.54 8.26 -1.19
CA SER A 106 -15.60 8.87 -1.98
C SER A 106 -15.55 8.53 -3.48
N LYS A 107 -14.43 7.96 -3.95
CA LYS A 107 -14.23 7.58 -5.35
C LYS A 107 -14.38 6.08 -5.59
N ASP A 108 -14.98 5.35 -4.67
CA ASP A 108 -15.17 3.89 -4.74
C ASP A 108 -13.88 3.08 -4.84
N VAL A 109 -12.77 3.66 -4.43
CA VAL A 109 -11.50 2.94 -4.30
C VAL A 109 -11.57 2.09 -3.03
N THR A 110 -11.11 0.84 -3.10
CA THR A 110 -11.00 0.02 -1.90
C THR A 110 -9.90 0.59 -1.00
N VAL A 111 -10.30 1.13 0.14
CA VAL A 111 -9.40 1.79 1.08
C VAL A 111 -9.42 1.06 2.42
N GLU A 112 -8.23 0.73 2.90
CA GLU A 112 -8.07 0.15 4.24
C GLU A 112 -7.12 1.03 5.04
N VAL A 113 -7.50 1.33 6.28
CA VAL A 113 -6.66 2.07 7.21
C VAL A 113 -6.14 1.11 8.27
N TYR A 114 -4.82 1.00 8.36
CA TYR A 114 -4.14 0.13 9.32
C TYR A 114 -3.55 1.01 10.41
N ARG A 115 -3.90 0.74 11.66
CA ARG A 115 -3.42 1.55 12.77
C ARG A 115 -2.35 0.83 13.57
N TYR A 116 -1.25 1.51 13.75
CA TYR A 116 -0.11 1.05 14.52
C TYR A 116 -0.24 1.55 15.94
N ARG A 117 -0.18 0.64 16.90
CA ARG A 117 -0.19 1.00 18.31
C ARG A 117 1.25 1.25 18.78
N ASN A 118 1.55 2.49 19.09
CA ASN A 118 2.87 2.83 19.59
C ASN A 118 2.98 2.33 21.04
N ALA A 119 3.86 1.34 21.26
CA ALA A 119 4.06 0.71 22.58
C ALA A 119 5.11 1.48 23.41
N SER A 120 4.92 2.77 23.57
CA SER A 120 5.83 3.55 24.39
C SER A 120 5.38 3.56 25.85
#